data_adcd32f8ba9cf10c19bac24bd16f1fdc
#
_entry.id   adcd32f8ba9cf10c19bac24bd16f1fdc
#
_cell.length_a   1.000
_cell.length_b   1.000
_cell.length_c   1.000
_cell.angle_alpha   90.00
_cell.angle_beta   90.00
_cell.angle_gamma   90.00
#
_symmetry.space_group_name_H-M   'P 1'
#
loop_
_entity.id
_entity.type
_entity.pdbx_description
1 polymer ?
#
loop_
_entity_poly.entity_id
_entity_poly.type
_entity_poly.pdbx_seq_one_letter_code
_entity_poly.pdbx_strand_id
1 'polypeptide(L)'
;VFGSEMTIPYYEFQDAGMEVDVASIKGGEIPIDPQSFYYMMKSDADKRYLKEKEFQAKVKNSLKIDDVDFTKYDAIMLAGGWGAAYDLGQSEVLGKKISEAYYAETPIIGSVCHGALGLIQAKDKLGNLLIKGRDMTGVTDRQLKQLGVFFTPLHPEVELRKAETNYKA
;
A
#
# COMPACT_ATOMS: atom_id res chain seq x y z
N VAL A 1 -6.81 1.55 -6.12
CA VAL A 1 -6.72 0.73 -4.89
C VAL A 1 -7.87 -0.27 -4.84
N PHE A 2 -7.68 -1.44 -4.23
CA PHE A 2 -8.79 -2.34 -3.88
C PHE A 2 -9.43 -1.86 -2.58
N GLY A 3 -10.77 -1.73 -2.53
CA GLY A 3 -11.47 -1.04 -1.44
C GLY A 3 -11.11 -1.53 -0.05
N SER A 4 -11.31 -2.83 0.24
CA SER A 4 -11.07 -3.39 1.56
C SER A 4 -9.61 -3.31 2.04
N GLU A 5 -8.65 -3.26 1.11
CA GLU A 5 -7.22 -3.10 1.44
C GLU A 5 -6.89 -1.68 1.95
N MET A 6 -7.77 -0.72 1.70
CA MET A 6 -7.69 0.64 2.21
C MET A 6 -8.65 0.86 3.39
N THR A 7 -9.90 0.41 3.26
CA THR A 7 -10.94 0.72 4.25
C THR A 7 -10.74 -0.03 5.57
N ILE A 8 -10.32 -1.31 5.51
CA ILE A 8 -10.09 -2.09 6.74
C ILE A 8 -8.99 -1.46 7.60
N PRO A 9 -7.73 -1.27 7.11
CA PRO A 9 -6.71 -0.68 7.96
C PRO A 9 -7.04 0.74 8.39
N TYR A 10 -7.71 1.54 7.56
CA TYR A 10 -8.14 2.88 7.96
C TYR A 10 -9.01 2.83 9.20
N TYR A 11 -10.05 1.99 9.21
CA TYR A 11 -10.97 1.90 10.36
C TYR A 11 -10.35 1.19 11.56
N GLU A 12 -9.49 0.20 11.36
CA GLU A 12 -8.76 -0.43 12.48
C GLU A 12 -7.89 0.59 13.23
N PHE A 13 -7.18 1.46 12.51
CA PHE A 13 -6.41 2.53 13.14
C PHE A 13 -7.30 3.59 13.79
N GLN A 14 -8.36 4.03 13.10
CA GLN A 14 -9.29 5.02 13.62
C GLN A 14 -10.00 4.53 14.88
N ASP A 15 -10.50 3.29 14.87
CA ASP A 15 -11.19 2.68 15.99
C ASP A 15 -10.24 2.38 17.18
N ALA A 16 -8.93 2.25 16.91
CA ALA A 16 -7.87 2.24 17.93
C ALA A 16 -7.52 3.63 18.48
N GLY A 17 -8.19 4.69 18.04
CA GLY A 17 -7.98 6.06 18.50
C GLY A 17 -6.85 6.81 17.81
N MET A 18 -6.34 6.30 16.68
CA MET A 18 -5.31 6.97 15.90
C MET A 18 -5.93 7.97 14.92
N GLU A 19 -5.23 9.08 14.66
CA GLU A 19 -5.52 9.96 13.55
C GLU A 19 -4.95 9.37 12.27
N VAL A 20 -5.78 9.25 11.22
CA VAL A 20 -5.40 8.59 9.98
C VAL A 20 -5.45 9.54 8.81
N ASP A 21 -4.32 9.75 8.17
CA ASP A 21 -4.20 10.44 6.90
C ASP A 21 -4.26 9.47 5.72
N VAL A 22 -4.72 9.98 4.58
CA VAL A 22 -4.75 9.24 3.32
C VAL A 22 -3.88 9.97 2.30
N ALA A 23 -2.89 9.28 1.77
CA ALA A 23 -1.97 9.83 0.80
C ALA A 23 -1.90 8.96 -0.47
N SER A 24 -1.53 9.58 -1.58
CA SER A 24 -1.24 8.89 -2.84
C SER A 24 -0.01 9.50 -3.51
N ILE A 25 0.53 8.81 -4.50
CA ILE A 25 1.75 9.27 -5.19
C ILE A 25 1.60 10.69 -5.73
N LYS A 26 0.45 11.00 -6.32
CA LYS A 26 0.21 12.30 -6.98
C LYS A 26 -0.68 13.26 -6.17
N GLY A 27 -1.25 12.80 -5.07
CA GLY A 27 -2.33 13.51 -4.37
C GLY A 27 -3.64 13.50 -5.16
N GLY A 28 -4.68 14.06 -4.56
CA GLY A 28 -6.00 14.13 -5.16
C GLY A 28 -6.80 12.82 -5.08
N GLU A 29 -7.68 12.60 -6.03
CA GLU A 29 -8.59 11.46 -5.98
C GLU A 29 -7.88 10.11 -6.18
N ILE A 30 -8.10 9.18 -5.25
CA ILE A 30 -7.62 7.80 -5.35
C ILE A 30 -8.70 6.97 -6.07
N PRO A 31 -8.42 6.42 -7.26
CA PRO A 31 -9.35 5.52 -7.94
C PRO A 31 -9.52 4.22 -7.14
N ILE A 32 -10.76 3.91 -6.78
CA ILE A 32 -11.10 2.64 -6.13
C ILE A 32 -11.60 1.68 -7.21
N ASP A 33 -11.12 0.44 -7.17
CA ASP A 33 -11.58 -0.62 -8.05
C ASP A 33 -13.09 -0.87 -7.84
N PRO A 34 -13.93 -0.69 -8.86
CA PRO A 34 -15.38 -0.89 -8.74
C PRO A 34 -15.77 -2.29 -8.25
N GLN A 35 -14.98 -3.32 -8.54
CA GLN A 35 -15.22 -4.68 -8.10
C GLN A 35 -15.19 -4.81 -6.57
N SER A 36 -14.46 -3.93 -5.87
CA SER A 36 -14.44 -3.88 -4.40
C SER A 36 -15.82 -3.72 -3.78
N PHE A 37 -16.73 -3.09 -4.50
CA PHE A 37 -18.09 -2.78 -4.01
C PHE A 37 -19.16 -3.77 -4.50
N TYR A 38 -18.79 -4.83 -5.21
CA TYR A 38 -19.74 -5.87 -5.57
C TYR A 38 -20.23 -6.61 -4.32
N TYR A 39 -21.50 -7.02 -4.34
CA TYR A 39 -22.18 -7.56 -3.16
C TYR A 39 -21.40 -8.64 -2.41
N MET A 40 -20.75 -9.56 -3.14
CA MET A 40 -19.99 -10.67 -2.54
C MET A 40 -18.55 -10.32 -2.12
N MET A 41 -18.03 -9.15 -2.53
CA MET A 41 -16.66 -8.72 -2.27
C MET A 41 -16.58 -7.69 -1.16
N LYS A 42 -17.68 -6.98 -0.90
CA LYS A 42 -17.75 -5.83 -0.01
C LYS A 42 -17.64 -6.23 1.46
N SER A 43 -16.58 -5.76 2.12
CA SER A 43 -16.40 -5.88 3.57
C SER A 43 -17.33 -4.94 4.37
N ASP A 44 -17.42 -5.13 5.69
CA ASP A 44 -18.16 -4.20 6.55
C ASP A 44 -17.47 -2.82 6.61
N ALA A 45 -16.16 -2.76 6.51
CA ALA A 45 -15.40 -1.52 6.38
C ALA A 45 -15.78 -0.77 5.08
N ASP A 46 -15.95 -1.48 3.95
CA ASP A 46 -16.41 -0.86 2.70
C ASP A 46 -17.83 -0.32 2.82
N LYS A 47 -18.70 -1.04 3.53
CA LYS A 47 -20.08 -0.57 3.80
C LYS A 47 -20.08 0.70 4.67
N ARG A 48 -19.17 0.77 5.65
CA ARG A 48 -18.97 1.96 6.49
C ARG A 48 -18.46 3.12 5.65
N TYR A 49 -17.42 2.93 4.84
CA TYR A 49 -16.89 3.91 3.91
C TYR A 49 -17.96 4.51 2.99
N LEU A 50 -18.84 3.69 2.41
CA LEU A 50 -19.91 4.17 1.51
C LEU A 50 -20.93 5.10 2.20
N LYS A 51 -20.95 5.14 3.52
CA LYS A 51 -21.85 6.00 4.32
C LYS A 51 -21.13 7.19 4.95
N GLU A 52 -19.82 7.15 5.06
CA GLU A 52 -19.00 8.11 5.83
C GLU A 52 -18.34 9.15 4.91
N LYS A 53 -18.87 10.37 4.93
CA LYS A 53 -18.41 11.46 4.05
C LYS A 53 -16.99 11.93 4.35
N GLU A 54 -16.55 11.85 5.60
CA GLU A 54 -15.21 12.32 6.01
C GLU A 54 -14.12 11.50 5.34
N PHE A 55 -14.19 10.17 5.45
CA PHE A 55 -13.22 9.30 4.78
C PHE A 55 -13.30 9.41 3.26
N GLN A 56 -14.50 9.50 2.68
CA GLN A 56 -14.66 9.73 1.24
C GLN A 56 -13.99 11.05 0.80
N ALA A 57 -14.06 12.10 1.62
CA ALA A 57 -13.39 13.37 1.34
C ALA A 57 -11.86 13.23 1.38
N LYS A 58 -11.30 12.47 2.34
CA LYS A 58 -9.86 12.16 2.40
C LYS A 58 -9.39 11.35 1.17
N VAL A 59 -10.19 10.40 0.70
CA VAL A 59 -9.88 9.61 -0.51
C VAL A 59 -9.95 10.45 -1.77
N LYS A 60 -10.92 11.37 -1.84
CA LYS A 60 -11.08 12.29 -2.98
C LYS A 60 -9.98 13.36 -3.02
N ASN A 61 -9.46 13.75 -1.87
CA ASN A 61 -8.46 14.79 -1.73
C ASN A 61 -7.24 14.27 -0.96
N SER A 62 -6.71 13.11 -1.39
CA SER A 62 -5.55 12.52 -0.73
C SER A 62 -4.33 13.43 -0.77
N LEU A 63 -3.51 13.34 0.26
CA LEU A 63 -2.25 14.08 0.34
C LEU A 63 -1.28 13.58 -0.73
N LYS A 64 -0.50 14.48 -1.31
CA LYS A 64 0.61 14.08 -2.18
C LYS A 64 1.77 13.62 -1.31
N ILE A 65 2.35 12.44 -1.60
CA ILE A 65 3.43 11.89 -0.76
C ILE A 65 4.66 12.82 -0.68
N ASP A 66 4.90 13.66 -1.69
CA ASP A 66 6.00 14.64 -1.66
C ASP A 66 5.87 15.60 -0.46
N ASP A 67 4.63 15.96 -0.10
CA ASP A 67 4.33 16.95 0.93
C ASP A 67 4.17 16.33 2.33
N VAL A 68 4.24 14.99 2.44
CA VAL A 68 4.07 14.25 3.69
C VAL A 68 5.42 13.85 4.28
N ASP A 69 5.62 14.15 5.55
CA ASP A 69 6.80 13.71 6.31
C ASP A 69 6.52 12.36 6.98
N PHE A 70 6.99 11.28 6.37
CA PHE A 70 6.74 9.91 6.84
C PHE A 70 7.37 9.61 8.21
N THR A 71 8.38 10.40 8.62
CA THR A 71 9.06 10.20 9.91
C THR A 71 8.21 10.61 11.12
N LYS A 72 7.10 11.29 10.88
CA LYS A 72 6.20 11.79 11.93
C LYS A 72 5.01 10.90 12.22
N TYR A 73 4.88 9.79 11.50
CA TYR A 73 3.79 8.82 11.67
C TYR A 73 4.23 7.66 12.54
N ASP A 74 3.30 7.09 13.32
CA ASP A 74 3.52 5.88 14.11
C ASP A 74 3.41 4.62 13.25
N ALA A 75 2.59 4.69 12.19
CA ALA A 75 2.41 3.59 11.25
C ALA A 75 2.24 4.10 9.82
N ILE A 76 2.77 3.35 8.85
CA ILE A 76 2.59 3.57 7.41
C ILE A 76 2.06 2.27 6.81
N MET A 77 0.88 2.32 6.23
CA MET A 77 0.24 1.17 5.59
C MET A 77 0.13 1.37 4.08
N LEU A 78 0.74 0.47 3.32
CA LEU A 78 0.69 0.47 1.86
C LEU A 78 -0.46 -0.43 1.40
N ALA A 79 -1.57 0.18 1.03
CA ALA A 79 -2.72 -0.50 0.46
C ALA A 79 -2.41 -0.97 -0.96
N GLY A 80 -2.92 -2.12 -1.33
CA GLY A 80 -2.70 -2.70 -2.65
C GLY A 80 -3.83 -2.44 -3.63
N GLY A 81 -4.20 -3.49 -4.33
CA GLY A 81 -4.99 -3.41 -5.55
C GLY A 81 -4.08 -3.26 -6.77
N TRP A 82 -4.58 -3.64 -7.94
CA TRP A 82 -3.76 -3.72 -9.15
C TRP A 82 -3.05 -2.39 -9.52
N GLY A 83 -3.68 -1.23 -9.23
CA GLY A 83 -3.08 0.09 -9.48
C GLY A 83 -1.70 0.27 -8.86
N ALA A 84 -1.41 -0.37 -7.72
CA ALA A 84 -0.11 -0.28 -7.05
C ALA A 84 1.08 -0.77 -7.91
N ALA A 85 0.82 -1.64 -8.90
CA ALA A 85 1.83 -2.06 -9.86
C ALA A 85 2.24 -0.96 -10.84
N TYR A 86 1.40 0.07 -11.01
CA TYR A 86 1.63 1.18 -11.93
C TYR A 86 2.20 2.42 -11.24
N ASP A 87 1.98 2.57 -9.95
CA ASP A 87 2.41 3.76 -9.20
C ASP A 87 3.34 3.44 -8.02
N LEU A 88 2.90 2.67 -7.01
CA LEU A 88 3.72 2.43 -5.81
C LEU A 88 5.06 1.76 -6.14
N GLY A 89 5.04 0.71 -6.97
CA GLY A 89 6.24 -0.04 -7.33
C GLY A 89 7.24 0.71 -8.21
N GLN A 90 6.81 1.83 -8.81
CA GLN A 90 7.64 2.63 -9.71
C GLN A 90 8.05 3.99 -9.10
N SER A 91 7.62 4.29 -7.87
CA SER A 91 7.87 5.57 -7.25
C SER A 91 9.19 5.59 -6.46
N GLU A 92 10.21 6.23 -7.02
CA GLU A 92 11.47 6.51 -6.30
C GLU A 92 11.24 7.41 -5.09
N VAL A 93 10.28 8.36 -5.18
CA VAL A 93 9.92 9.24 -4.06
C VAL A 93 9.37 8.41 -2.90
N LEU A 94 8.46 7.46 -3.17
CA LEU A 94 7.96 6.57 -2.13
C LEU A 94 9.10 5.75 -1.51
N GLY A 95 9.98 5.18 -2.33
CA GLY A 95 11.14 4.41 -1.85
C GLY A 95 12.02 5.24 -0.91
N LYS A 96 12.30 6.50 -1.26
CA LYS A 96 13.06 7.41 -0.41
C LYS A 96 12.34 7.69 0.92
N LYS A 97 11.06 8.01 0.88
CA LYS A 97 10.26 8.28 2.09
C LYS A 97 10.14 7.08 3.02
N ILE A 98 10.01 5.87 2.47
CA ILE A 98 10.06 4.62 3.25
C ILE A 98 11.45 4.45 3.89
N SER A 99 12.53 4.74 3.16
CA SER A 99 13.88 4.69 3.71
C SER A 99 14.07 5.67 4.87
N GLU A 100 13.59 6.90 4.73
CA GLU A 100 13.63 7.92 5.77
C GLU A 100 12.84 7.48 7.02
N ALA A 101 11.62 6.97 6.83
CA ALA A 101 10.78 6.45 7.91
C ALA A 101 11.45 5.28 8.64
N TYR A 102 12.05 4.35 7.89
CA TYR A 102 12.74 3.20 8.48
C TYR A 102 13.86 3.62 9.43
N TYR A 103 14.62 4.66 9.09
CA TYR A 103 15.69 5.18 9.95
C TYR A 103 15.23 6.14 11.03
N ALA A 104 13.99 6.57 11.01
CA ALA A 104 13.40 7.34 12.11
C ALA A 104 13.05 6.46 13.32
N GLU A 105 13.07 5.12 13.16
CA GLU A 105 12.82 4.11 14.19
C GLU A 105 11.41 4.15 14.82
N THR A 106 10.58 5.12 14.46
CA THR A 106 9.23 5.28 15.01
C THR A 106 8.18 4.55 14.18
N PRO A 107 8.10 4.72 12.83
CA PRO A 107 7.02 4.14 12.06
C PRO A 107 7.11 2.62 11.93
N ILE A 108 5.98 1.95 12.17
CA ILE A 108 5.77 0.58 11.71
C ILE A 108 5.34 0.64 10.24
N ILE A 109 6.04 -0.07 9.37
CA ILE A 109 5.75 -0.09 7.93
C ILE A 109 5.11 -1.41 7.57
N GLY A 110 3.88 -1.36 7.09
CA GLY A 110 3.10 -2.51 6.66
C GLY A 110 2.64 -2.40 5.20
N SER A 111 2.31 -3.54 4.61
CA SER A 111 1.78 -3.60 3.24
C SER A 111 0.85 -4.80 3.08
N VAL A 112 -0.06 -4.72 2.12
CA VAL A 112 -0.95 -5.81 1.76
C VAL A 112 -1.00 -5.99 0.24
N CYS A 113 -1.05 -7.24 -0.22
CA CYS A 113 -1.27 -7.60 -1.62
C CYS A 113 -0.23 -6.94 -2.58
N HIS A 114 -0.66 -6.16 -3.57
CA HIS A 114 0.21 -5.37 -4.44
C HIS A 114 0.89 -4.20 -3.71
N GLY A 115 0.43 -3.81 -2.52
CA GLY A 115 1.06 -2.76 -1.72
C GLY A 115 2.51 -3.07 -1.36
N ALA A 116 2.90 -4.35 -1.30
CA ALA A 116 4.28 -4.76 -1.09
C ALA A 116 5.26 -4.22 -2.15
N LEU A 117 4.77 -3.91 -3.36
CA LEU A 117 5.57 -3.25 -4.40
C LEU A 117 6.07 -1.86 -4.00
N GLY A 118 5.39 -1.17 -3.09
CA GLY A 118 5.85 0.13 -2.60
C GLY A 118 7.16 0.08 -1.80
N LEU A 119 7.61 -1.13 -1.43
CA LEU A 119 8.84 -1.34 -0.67
C LEU A 119 10.07 -1.63 -1.54
N ILE A 120 9.88 -1.98 -2.83
CA ILE A 120 10.97 -2.45 -3.70
C ILE A 120 11.96 -1.35 -4.13
N GLN A 121 11.64 -0.08 -3.91
CA GLN A 121 12.52 1.06 -4.20
C GLN A 121 13.25 1.59 -2.94
N ALA A 122 12.86 1.13 -1.75
CA ALA A 122 13.46 1.60 -0.50
C ALA A 122 14.87 1.01 -0.29
N LYS A 123 15.81 1.87 0.10
CA LYS A 123 17.23 1.51 0.23
C LYS A 123 17.79 1.85 1.61
N ASP A 124 18.77 1.07 2.01
CA ASP A 124 19.58 1.37 3.19
C ASP A 124 20.64 2.46 2.90
N LYS A 125 21.38 2.85 3.93
CA LYS A 125 22.47 3.86 3.82
C LYS A 125 23.63 3.41 2.92
N LEU A 126 23.73 2.12 2.60
CA LEU A 126 24.75 1.56 1.71
C LEU A 126 24.23 1.37 0.28
N GLY A 127 22.95 1.69 0.03
CA GLY A 127 22.31 1.55 -1.28
C GLY A 127 21.70 0.18 -1.55
N ASN A 128 21.70 -0.74 -0.58
CA ASN A 128 21.03 -2.03 -0.70
C ASN A 128 19.53 -1.87 -0.47
N LEU A 129 18.71 -2.77 -1.05
CA LEU A 129 17.28 -2.77 -0.80
C LEU A 129 16.98 -3.09 0.67
N LEU A 130 16.13 -2.29 1.32
CA LEU A 130 15.75 -2.49 2.72
C LEU A 130 15.09 -3.85 2.97
N ILE A 131 14.43 -4.39 1.97
CA ILE A 131 13.72 -5.66 2.06
C ILE A 131 14.59 -6.89 1.77
N LYS A 132 15.83 -6.70 1.32
CA LYS A 132 16.75 -7.81 1.05
C LYS A 132 16.96 -8.68 2.30
N GLY A 133 16.81 -9.99 2.13
CA GLY A 133 16.96 -10.97 3.21
C GLY A 133 15.83 -10.99 4.24
N ARG A 134 14.79 -10.15 4.10
CA ARG A 134 13.64 -10.15 5.01
C ARG A 134 12.60 -11.17 4.60
N ASP A 135 11.88 -11.70 5.56
CA ASP A 135 10.69 -12.51 5.31
C ASP A 135 9.57 -11.60 4.80
N MET A 136 9.09 -11.87 3.59
CA MET A 136 8.10 -11.06 2.91
C MET A 136 7.03 -11.94 2.27
N THR A 137 5.84 -11.39 2.14
CA THR A 137 4.76 -11.96 1.34
C THR A 137 4.09 -10.87 0.51
N GLY A 138 3.27 -11.26 -0.41
CA GLY A 138 2.46 -10.42 -1.29
C GLY A 138 1.55 -11.31 -2.12
N VAL A 139 0.78 -10.74 -3.05
CA VAL A 139 -0.03 -11.55 -3.95
C VAL A 139 0.87 -12.41 -4.85
N THR A 140 0.56 -13.71 -4.91
CA THR A 140 1.32 -14.67 -5.71
C THR A 140 0.92 -14.64 -7.18
N ASP A 141 1.79 -15.12 -8.07
CA ASP A 141 1.47 -15.34 -9.48
C ASP A 141 0.24 -16.25 -9.67
N ARG A 142 0.09 -17.24 -8.79
CA ARG A 142 -1.08 -18.13 -8.79
C ARG A 142 -2.36 -17.34 -8.50
N GLN A 143 -2.34 -16.47 -7.48
CA GLN A 143 -3.50 -15.63 -7.13
C GLN A 143 -3.81 -14.64 -8.24
N LEU A 144 -2.81 -14.00 -8.87
CA LEU A 144 -3.02 -13.11 -10.01
C LEU A 144 -3.76 -13.81 -11.16
N LYS A 145 -3.35 -15.03 -11.51
CA LYS A 145 -4.02 -15.85 -12.53
C LYS A 145 -5.47 -16.16 -12.14
N GLN A 146 -5.72 -16.49 -10.87
CA GLN A 146 -7.08 -16.75 -10.36
C GLN A 146 -7.97 -15.50 -10.40
N LEU A 147 -7.38 -14.31 -10.19
CA LEU A 147 -8.06 -13.02 -10.28
C LEU A 147 -8.21 -12.51 -11.72
N GLY A 148 -7.70 -13.24 -12.71
CA GLY A 148 -7.74 -12.82 -14.11
C GLY A 148 -6.80 -11.67 -14.46
N VAL A 149 -5.79 -11.39 -13.63
CA VAL A 149 -4.78 -10.35 -13.86
C VAL A 149 -3.61 -10.95 -14.61
N PHE A 150 -3.67 -10.89 -15.95
CA PHE A 150 -2.64 -11.48 -16.81
C PHE A 150 -1.59 -10.47 -17.28
N PHE A 151 -1.94 -9.20 -17.29
CA PHE A 151 -1.06 -8.12 -17.76
C PHE A 151 -0.87 -7.08 -16.66
N THR A 152 0.30 -7.10 -16.03
CA THR A 152 0.70 -6.12 -15.02
C THR A 152 2.16 -5.74 -15.24
N PRO A 153 2.54 -4.46 -15.10
CA PRO A 153 3.92 -4.04 -15.30
C PRO A 153 4.86 -4.63 -14.25
N LEU A 154 4.37 -4.87 -13.04
CA LEU A 154 5.11 -5.46 -11.93
C LEU A 154 4.28 -6.56 -11.27
N HIS A 155 4.90 -7.71 -11.04
CA HIS A 155 4.34 -8.84 -10.30
C HIS A 155 4.92 -8.86 -8.89
N PRO A 156 4.11 -8.73 -7.82
CA PRO A 156 4.64 -8.66 -6.46
C PRO A 156 5.56 -9.82 -6.10
N GLU A 157 5.15 -11.06 -6.33
CA GLU A 157 6.00 -12.23 -6.06
C GLU A 157 7.34 -12.17 -6.83
N VAL A 158 7.29 -11.83 -8.11
CA VAL A 158 8.49 -11.76 -8.96
C VAL A 158 9.44 -10.66 -8.49
N GLU A 159 8.91 -9.47 -8.22
CA GLU A 159 9.73 -8.34 -7.81
C GLU A 159 10.31 -8.52 -6.39
N LEU A 160 9.55 -9.11 -5.47
CA LEU A 160 10.06 -9.43 -4.13
C LEU A 160 11.16 -10.50 -4.18
N ARG A 161 11.03 -11.53 -5.03
CA ARG A 161 12.10 -12.52 -5.24
C ARG A 161 13.33 -11.91 -5.91
N LYS A 162 13.17 -11.02 -6.90
CA LYS A 162 14.30 -10.26 -7.50
C LYS A 162 15.01 -9.38 -6.47
N ALA A 163 14.28 -8.84 -5.50
CA ALA A 163 14.83 -8.06 -4.39
C ALA A 163 15.54 -8.92 -3.33
N GLU A 164 15.72 -10.23 -3.61
CA GLU A 164 16.38 -11.18 -2.72
C GLU A 164 15.74 -11.28 -1.32
N THR A 165 14.40 -11.17 -1.25
CA THR A 165 13.67 -11.42 -0.01
C THR A 165 13.52 -12.93 0.25
N ASN A 166 13.28 -13.32 1.51
CA ASN A 166 12.82 -14.66 1.87
C ASN A 166 11.31 -14.75 1.62
N TYR A 167 10.91 -14.75 0.35
CA TYR A 167 9.49 -14.71 -0.02
C TYR A 167 8.73 -15.96 0.45
N LYS A 168 7.61 -15.74 1.15
CA LYS A 168 6.68 -16.78 1.60
C LYS A 168 5.39 -16.69 0.75
N ALA A 169 5.00 -17.79 0.09
CA ALA A 169 3.79 -17.90 -0.74
C ALA A 169 2.58 -18.30 0.11
#